data_a56e0a4227d17da8da24a5fcf646b8b3
#
_entry.id   a56e0a4227d17da8da24a5fcf646b8b3
#
_cell.length_a   1.000
_cell.length_b   1.000
_cell.length_c   1.000
_cell.angle_alpha   90.00
_cell.angle_beta   90.00
_cell.angle_gamma   90.00
#
_symmetry.space_group_name_H-M   'P 1'
#
loop_
_entity.id
_entity.type
_entity.pdbx_description
1 polymer ?
#
loop_
_entity_poly.entity_id
_entity_poly.type
_entity_poly.pdbx_seq_one_letter_code
_entity_poly.pdbx_strand_id
1 'polypeptide(L)'
;MIWYLCLSNCQFSLQCFSCYFLEGFIMISSTNFIYLALLPPLLAPIFIFIFKNNQNLRDSVGLIGSLISFYATINITNDLMNGGSPNLYLFNIFSDLSLSFKVTPLGAVFGLLCSGLWILAAIYSIGYMRGNNEKNQTRFYIFYSLSIFGALCVAWSSNLLVLFIFYEFLTFATYPLVVHKETDESIKASRL
;
A
#
# COMPACT_ATOMS: atom_id res chain seq x y z
N MET A 1 -26.26 13.93 -8.88
CA MET A 1 -27.01 14.92 -9.67
C MET A 1 -26.72 14.84 -11.18
N ILE A 2 -25.53 14.43 -11.59
CA ILE A 2 -25.15 14.19 -13.01
C ILE A 2 -25.79 12.89 -13.58
N TRP A 3 -26.04 11.91 -12.73
CA TRP A 3 -26.65 10.61 -13.11
C TRP A 3 -28.10 10.72 -13.61
N TYR A 4 -28.88 11.69 -13.08
CA TYR A 4 -30.27 11.92 -13.49
C TYR A 4 -30.41 12.63 -14.84
N LEU A 5 -29.41 13.38 -15.28
CA LEU A 5 -29.40 14.07 -16.57
C LEU A 5 -29.00 13.15 -17.75
N CYS A 6 -28.30 12.05 -17.48
CA CYS A 6 -27.90 11.09 -18.53
C CYS A 6 -29.04 10.12 -18.91
N LEU A 7 -29.99 9.86 -18.00
CA LEU A 7 -31.12 8.92 -18.21
C LEU A 7 -32.32 9.55 -18.94
N SER A 8 -32.44 10.91 -18.97
CA SER A 8 -33.58 11.55 -19.58
C SER A 8 -33.43 11.92 -21.07
N ASN A 9 -32.22 11.76 -21.66
CA ASN A 9 -31.95 12.12 -23.05
C ASN A 9 -31.19 11.05 -23.83
N CYS A 10 -31.50 9.78 -23.60
CA CYS A 10 -30.91 8.68 -24.38
C CYS A 10 -31.58 8.58 -25.75
N GLN A 11 -31.36 9.55 -26.64
CA GLN A 11 -31.47 9.36 -28.09
C GLN A 11 -30.13 8.77 -28.57
N PHE A 12 -30.19 7.47 -28.83
CA PHE A 12 -29.29 6.65 -29.63
C PHE A 12 -28.11 7.38 -30.30
N SER A 13 -26.93 7.16 -29.85
CA SER A 13 -25.66 7.03 -30.57
C SER A 13 -24.49 7.75 -29.90
N LEU A 14 -23.29 7.31 -30.16
CA LEU A 14 -21.94 7.92 -29.95
C LEU A 14 -21.62 8.56 -28.58
N GLN A 15 -22.54 9.26 -27.91
CA GLN A 15 -22.28 9.85 -26.60
C GLN A 15 -22.26 8.82 -25.45
N CYS A 16 -23.05 7.74 -25.56
CA CYS A 16 -23.04 6.66 -24.59
C CYS A 16 -21.72 5.87 -24.65
N PHE A 17 -21.20 5.66 -25.88
CA PHE A 17 -19.92 4.99 -26.10
C PHE A 17 -18.73 5.81 -25.57
N SER A 18 -18.79 7.15 -25.72
CA SER A 18 -17.78 8.05 -25.17
C SER A 18 -17.78 8.08 -23.63
N CYS A 19 -18.97 8.02 -23.00
CA CYS A 19 -19.08 7.93 -21.53
C CYS A 19 -18.52 6.61 -21.00
N TYR A 20 -18.89 5.47 -21.60
CA TYR A 20 -18.34 4.16 -21.23
C TYR A 20 -16.83 4.05 -21.49
N PHE A 21 -16.35 4.67 -22.57
CA PHE A 21 -14.91 4.69 -22.88
C PHE A 21 -14.13 5.57 -21.91
N LEU A 22 -14.67 6.73 -21.52
CA LEU A 22 -14.08 7.61 -20.51
C LEU A 22 -14.11 6.96 -19.11
N GLU A 23 -15.22 6.34 -18.71
CA GLU A 23 -15.31 5.61 -17.44
C GLU A 23 -14.32 4.43 -17.42
N GLY A 24 -14.22 3.67 -18.51
CA GLY A 24 -13.23 2.61 -18.64
C GLY A 24 -11.78 3.12 -18.58
N PHE A 25 -11.48 4.25 -19.20
CA PHE A 25 -10.16 4.87 -19.17
C PHE A 25 -9.81 5.42 -17.78
N ILE A 26 -10.76 6.04 -17.08
CA ILE A 26 -10.59 6.52 -15.70
C ILE A 26 -10.40 5.33 -14.74
N MET A 27 -11.20 4.27 -14.90
CA MET A 27 -11.04 3.04 -14.10
C MET A 27 -9.68 2.38 -14.29
N ILE A 28 -9.17 2.29 -15.52
CA ILE A 28 -7.83 1.75 -15.81
C ILE A 28 -6.75 2.63 -15.15
N SER A 29 -6.93 3.94 -15.13
CA SER A 29 -6.01 4.88 -14.48
C SER A 29 -5.99 4.68 -12.95
N SER A 30 -7.15 4.60 -12.32
CA SER A 30 -7.29 4.45 -10.86
C SER A 30 -6.72 3.11 -10.36
N THR A 31 -6.95 2.03 -11.10
CA THR A 31 -6.43 0.71 -10.79
C THR A 31 -4.90 0.68 -10.84
N ASN A 32 -4.30 1.38 -11.84
CA ASN A 32 -2.85 1.49 -11.97
C ASN A 32 -2.21 2.20 -10.77
N PHE A 33 -2.88 3.19 -10.18
CA PHE A 33 -2.39 3.87 -8.98
C PHE A 33 -2.42 2.97 -7.74
N ILE A 34 -3.39 2.04 -7.62
CA ILE A 34 -3.38 1.06 -6.52
C ILE A 34 -2.16 0.13 -6.65
N TYR A 35 -1.86 -0.37 -7.85
CA TYR A 35 -0.63 -1.13 -8.08
C TYR A 35 0.61 -0.31 -7.74
N LEU A 36 0.67 0.94 -8.21
CA LEU A 36 1.80 1.83 -7.96
C LEU A 36 1.99 2.15 -6.46
N ALA A 37 0.94 2.11 -5.66
CA ALA A 37 1.02 2.30 -4.21
C ALA A 37 1.48 1.04 -3.48
N LEU A 38 1.05 -0.16 -3.93
CA LEU A 38 1.33 -1.43 -3.26
C LEU A 38 2.65 -2.09 -3.71
N LEU A 39 3.06 -1.90 -4.96
CA LEU A 39 4.29 -2.51 -5.50
C LEU A 39 5.58 -2.03 -4.80
N PRO A 40 5.80 -0.72 -4.54
CA PRO A 40 7.03 -0.28 -3.90
C PRO A 40 7.28 -0.94 -2.53
N PRO A 41 6.34 -0.96 -1.57
CA PRO A 41 6.59 -1.59 -0.28
C PRO A 41 6.71 -3.12 -0.38
N LEU A 42 6.13 -3.76 -1.40
CA LEU A 42 6.26 -5.18 -1.68
C LEU A 42 7.61 -5.54 -2.30
N LEU A 43 8.12 -4.72 -3.22
CA LEU A 43 9.38 -4.96 -3.93
C LEU A 43 10.62 -4.46 -3.17
N ALA A 44 10.45 -3.44 -2.31
CA ALA A 44 11.54 -2.90 -1.52
C ALA A 44 12.35 -3.97 -0.77
N PRO A 45 11.76 -5.00 -0.12
CA PRO A 45 12.50 -6.08 0.52
C PRO A 45 13.49 -6.80 -0.39
N ILE A 46 13.11 -7.04 -1.64
CA ILE A 46 13.95 -7.74 -2.63
C ILE A 46 15.15 -6.87 -2.98
N PHE A 47 14.92 -5.60 -3.29
CA PHE A 47 16.02 -4.67 -3.61
C PHE A 47 16.91 -4.38 -2.40
N ILE A 48 16.36 -4.26 -1.19
CA ILE A 48 17.10 -4.11 0.06
C ILE A 48 18.01 -5.32 0.29
N PHE A 49 17.53 -6.53 0.00
CA PHE A 49 18.32 -7.75 0.12
C PHE A 49 19.46 -7.81 -0.91
N ILE A 50 19.19 -7.40 -2.16
CA ILE A 50 20.20 -7.35 -3.23
C ILE A 50 21.31 -6.35 -2.87
N PHE A 51 20.94 -5.15 -2.38
CA PHE A 51 21.88 -4.09 -2.04
C PHE A 51 22.38 -4.12 -0.58
N LYS A 52 22.30 -5.27 0.09
CA LYS A 52 22.72 -5.43 1.50
C LYS A 52 24.14 -4.94 1.79
N ASN A 53 25.05 -5.04 0.82
CA ASN A 53 26.46 -4.67 0.97
C ASN A 53 26.70 -3.15 0.87
N ASN A 54 25.82 -2.41 0.22
CA ASN A 54 25.91 -0.96 0.02
C ASN A 54 24.84 -0.23 0.84
N GLN A 55 25.21 0.29 2.01
CA GLN A 55 24.29 0.97 2.93
C GLN A 55 23.51 2.10 2.26
N ASN A 56 24.21 2.92 1.44
CA ASN A 56 23.58 4.06 0.77
C ASN A 56 22.51 3.64 -0.24
N LEU A 57 22.79 2.62 -1.06
CA LEU A 57 21.80 2.09 -2.03
C LEU A 57 20.61 1.46 -1.34
N ARG A 58 20.86 0.66 -0.32
CA ARG A 58 19.82 0.01 0.48
C ARG A 58 18.84 1.03 1.09
N ASP A 59 19.39 2.07 1.72
CA ASP A 59 18.59 3.09 2.39
C ASP A 59 17.83 3.97 1.37
N SER A 60 18.43 4.23 0.20
CA SER A 60 17.78 4.96 -0.92
C SER A 60 16.57 4.19 -1.48
N VAL A 61 16.62 2.87 -1.54
CA VAL A 61 15.48 2.05 -2.00
C VAL A 61 14.25 2.29 -1.12
N GLY A 62 14.42 2.30 0.20
CA GLY A 62 13.31 2.57 1.13
C GLY A 62 12.72 3.97 0.96
N LEU A 63 13.56 4.99 0.79
CA LEU A 63 13.11 6.38 0.57
C LEU A 63 12.40 6.56 -0.77
N ILE A 64 12.97 6.04 -1.86
CA ILE A 64 12.35 6.12 -3.20
C ILE A 64 11.02 5.37 -3.19
N GLY A 65 10.96 4.17 -2.60
CA GLY A 65 9.74 3.39 -2.48
C GLY A 65 8.63 4.14 -1.72
N SER A 66 8.99 4.80 -0.61
CA SER A 66 8.02 5.59 0.18
C SER A 66 7.48 6.81 -0.58
N LEU A 67 8.34 7.51 -1.34
CA LEU A 67 7.91 8.65 -2.17
C LEU A 67 6.97 8.23 -3.30
N ILE A 68 7.26 7.11 -3.99
CA ILE A 68 6.41 6.59 -5.06
C ILE A 68 5.05 6.16 -4.49
N SER A 69 5.04 5.43 -3.38
CA SER A 69 3.81 4.99 -2.72
C SER A 69 2.96 6.17 -2.25
N PHE A 70 3.58 7.21 -1.67
CA PHE A 70 2.90 8.44 -1.25
C PHE A 70 2.30 9.20 -2.43
N TYR A 71 3.05 9.37 -3.52
CA TYR A 71 2.54 9.99 -4.75
C TYR A 71 1.31 9.24 -5.29
N ALA A 72 1.38 7.91 -5.31
CA ALA A 72 0.26 7.09 -5.77
C ALA A 72 -0.98 7.23 -4.87
N THR A 73 -0.81 7.24 -3.54
CA THR A 73 -1.92 7.42 -2.60
C THR A 73 -2.58 8.81 -2.70
N ILE A 74 -1.83 9.86 -3.02
CA ILE A 74 -2.39 11.18 -3.30
C ILE A 74 -3.31 11.12 -4.54
N ASN A 75 -2.85 10.50 -5.63
CA ASN A 75 -3.65 10.38 -6.86
C ASN A 75 -4.92 9.53 -6.64
N ILE A 76 -4.82 8.42 -5.90
CA ILE A 76 -5.99 7.60 -5.50
C ILE A 76 -7.01 8.45 -4.72
N THR A 77 -6.52 9.25 -3.78
CA THR A 77 -7.41 10.12 -2.97
C THR A 77 -8.07 11.20 -3.82
N ASN A 78 -7.36 11.81 -4.74
CA ASN A 78 -7.91 12.79 -5.67
C ASN A 78 -8.99 12.17 -6.57
N ASP A 79 -8.76 10.97 -7.11
CA ASP A 79 -9.76 10.23 -7.89
C ASP A 79 -11.02 9.96 -7.06
N LEU A 80 -10.85 9.56 -5.82
CA LEU A 80 -11.97 9.30 -4.91
C LEU A 80 -12.77 10.57 -4.62
N MET A 81 -12.10 11.71 -4.41
CA MET A 81 -12.76 13.01 -4.19
C MET A 81 -13.54 13.50 -5.42
N ASN A 82 -13.10 13.13 -6.62
CA ASN A 82 -13.78 13.41 -7.88
C ASN A 82 -14.94 12.44 -8.18
N GLY A 83 -15.30 11.55 -7.23
CA GLY A 83 -16.39 10.59 -7.37
C GLY A 83 -15.99 9.27 -8.03
N GLY A 84 -14.70 9.02 -8.24
CA GLY A 84 -14.18 7.73 -8.68
C GLY A 84 -14.34 6.65 -7.58
N SER A 85 -14.31 5.41 -7.98
CA SER A 85 -14.32 4.25 -7.06
C SER A 85 -13.16 3.33 -7.40
N PRO A 86 -11.93 3.65 -6.94
CA PRO A 86 -10.77 2.85 -7.25
C PRO A 86 -10.89 1.45 -6.65
N ASN A 87 -10.95 0.46 -7.53
CA ASN A 87 -11.09 -0.95 -7.19
C ASN A 87 -10.02 -1.74 -7.90
N LEU A 88 -9.43 -2.71 -7.20
CA LEU A 88 -8.47 -3.66 -7.76
C LEU A 88 -8.98 -5.07 -7.52
N TYR A 89 -9.25 -5.77 -8.59
CA TYR A 89 -9.62 -7.19 -8.56
C TYR A 89 -8.42 -8.02 -9.03
N LEU A 90 -8.02 -9.01 -8.24
CA LEU A 90 -6.91 -9.90 -8.58
C LEU A 90 -7.42 -11.25 -9.10
N PHE A 91 -8.06 -12.05 -8.26
CA PHE A 91 -8.60 -13.35 -8.64
C PHE A 91 -9.65 -13.86 -7.63
N ASN A 92 -10.46 -14.84 -8.04
CA ASN A 92 -11.37 -15.53 -7.15
C ASN A 92 -10.64 -16.62 -6.37
N ILE A 93 -10.80 -16.62 -5.05
CA ILE A 93 -10.30 -17.70 -4.17
C ILE A 93 -11.33 -18.83 -4.11
N PHE A 94 -12.62 -18.47 -3.98
CA PHE A 94 -13.78 -19.37 -4.01
C PHE A 94 -14.85 -18.77 -4.92
N SER A 95 -15.93 -19.53 -5.19
CA SER A 95 -17.03 -19.10 -6.08
C SER A 95 -17.56 -17.70 -5.77
N ASP A 96 -17.63 -17.32 -4.48
CA ASP A 96 -18.21 -16.05 -4.01
C ASP A 96 -17.23 -15.12 -3.31
N LEU A 97 -15.95 -15.53 -3.16
CA LEU A 97 -14.91 -14.77 -2.44
C LEU A 97 -13.75 -14.46 -3.37
N SER A 98 -13.58 -13.18 -3.66
CA SER A 98 -12.48 -12.65 -4.48
C SER A 98 -11.41 -11.99 -3.64
N LEU A 99 -10.14 -12.11 -4.06
CA LEU A 99 -9.06 -11.28 -3.56
C LEU A 99 -9.14 -9.95 -4.30
N SER A 100 -9.72 -8.96 -3.63
CA SER A 100 -9.98 -7.64 -4.20
C SER A 100 -9.75 -6.54 -3.17
N PHE A 101 -9.32 -5.39 -3.66
CA PHE A 101 -9.08 -4.19 -2.86
C PHE A 101 -10.01 -3.09 -3.34
N LYS A 102 -10.59 -2.37 -2.41
CA LYS A 102 -11.46 -1.22 -2.67
C LYS A 102 -11.05 -0.07 -1.76
N VAL A 103 -10.70 1.04 -2.37
CA VAL A 103 -10.34 2.21 -1.56
C VAL A 103 -11.61 2.96 -1.17
N THR A 104 -11.90 2.96 0.13
CA THR A 104 -12.96 3.76 0.75
C THR A 104 -12.41 5.12 1.19
N PRO A 105 -13.24 6.14 1.46
CA PRO A 105 -12.76 7.43 1.99
C PRO A 105 -11.90 7.28 3.25
N LEU A 106 -12.30 6.40 4.17
CA LEU A 106 -11.53 6.09 5.38
C LEU A 106 -10.21 5.40 5.03
N GLY A 107 -10.22 4.43 4.11
CA GLY A 107 -9.02 3.74 3.62
C GLY A 107 -8.06 4.67 2.90
N ALA A 108 -8.56 5.69 2.17
CA ALA A 108 -7.74 6.70 1.53
C ALA A 108 -6.99 7.57 2.55
N VAL A 109 -7.69 8.08 3.58
CA VAL A 109 -7.07 8.84 4.67
C VAL A 109 -6.01 8.01 5.39
N PHE A 110 -6.32 6.75 5.70
CA PHE A 110 -5.36 5.86 6.34
C PHE A 110 -4.14 5.59 5.43
N GLY A 111 -4.36 5.37 4.14
CA GLY A 111 -3.29 5.18 3.16
C GLY A 111 -2.36 6.38 3.04
N LEU A 112 -2.92 7.62 3.03
CA LEU A 112 -2.15 8.85 3.05
C LEU A 112 -1.29 8.98 4.32
N LEU A 113 -1.88 8.73 5.49
CA LEU A 113 -1.16 8.77 6.75
C LEU A 113 -0.05 7.72 6.80
N CYS A 114 -0.34 6.48 6.41
CA CYS A 114 0.61 5.38 6.42
C CYS A 114 1.79 5.65 5.48
N SER A 115 1.54 6.04 4.23
CA SER A 115 2.59 6.33 3.25
C SER A 115 3.36 7.60 3.57
N GLY A 116 2.71 8.64 4.10
CA GLY A 116 3.37 9.88 4.52
C GLY A 116 4.28 9.68 5.74
N LEU A 117 3.80 8.97 6.76
CA LEU A 117 4.59 8.61 7.93
C LEU A 117 5.74 7.67 7.57
N TRP A 118 5.58 6.84 6.53
CA TRP A 118 6.68 5.99 6.05
C TRP A 118 7.88 6.79 5.60
N ILE A 119 7.69 7.92 4.91
CA ILE A 119 8.78 8.82 4.49
C ILE A 119 9.53 9.34 5.72
N LEU A 120 8.81 9.89 6.70
CA LEU A 120 9.41 10.43 7.92
C LEU A 120 10.16 9.37 8.72
N ALA A 121 9.53 8.21 8.89
CA ALA A 121 10.12 7.11 9.62
C ALA A 121 11.31 6.47 8.88
N ALA A 122 11.33 6.46 7.55
CA ALA A 122 12.48 6.01 6.77
C ALA A 122 13.69 6.95 6.99
N ILE A 123 13.49 8.26 6.94
CA ILE A 123 14.56 9.25 7.22
C ILE A 123 15.08 9.09 8.64
N TYR A 124 14.18 8.99 9.62
CA TYR A 124 14.54 8.79 11.02
C TYR A 124 15.32 7.48 11.22
N SER A 125 14.84 6.37 10.63
CA SER A 125 15.47 5.06 10.76
C SER A 125 16.90 5.04 10.21
N ILE A 126 17.15 5.73 9.10
CA ILE A 126 18.50 5.84 8.53
C ILE A 126 19.44 6.52 9.50
N GLY A 127 19.03 7.65 10.07
CA GLY A 127 19.83 8.38 11.07
C GLY A 127 20.09 7.56 12.33
N TYR A 128 19.04 6.92 12.85
CA TYR A 128 19.12 6.11 14.07
C TYR A 128 20.01 4.87 13.91
N MET A 129 19.79 4.08 12.84
CA MET A 129 20.51 2.85 12.61
C MET A 129 22.00 3.07 12.33
N ARG A 130 22.33 4.14 11.62
CA ARG A 130 23.73 4.53 11.34
C ARG A 130 24.40 5.13 12.58
N GLY A 131 23.72 6.02 13.30
CA GLY A 131 24.25 6.67 14.49
C GLY A 131 24.59 5.69 15.61
N ASN A 132 23.75 4.65 15.81
CA ASN A 132 23.95 3.63 16.83
C ASN A 132 24.74 2.42 16.37
N ASN A 133 25.17 2.35 15.09
CA ASN A 133 25.84 1.16 14.51
C ASN A 133 25.06 -0.14 14.79
N GLU A 134 23.73 -0.11 14.69
CA GLU A 134 22.86 -1.24 14.99
C GLU A 134 23.19 -2.45 14.09
N LYS A 135 23.13 -3.64 14.68
CA LYS A 135 23.33 -4.90 13.96
C LYS A 135 22.08 -5.26 13.15
N ASN A 136 22.26 -6.06 12.08
CA ASN A 136 21.14 -6.62 11.29
C ASN A 136 20.20 -5.57 10.67
N GLN A 137 20.71 -4.38 10.28
CA GLN A 137 19.94 -3.29 9.70
C GLN A 137 19.12 -3.72 8.48
N THR A 138 19.67 -4.58 7.62
CA THR A 138 18.98 -5.10 6.42
C THR A 138 17.70 -5.84 6.78
N ARG A 139 17.72 -6.68 7.83
CA ARG A 139 16.56 -7.39 8.35
C ARG A 139 15.47 -6.40 8.78
N PHE A 140 15.84 -5.36 9.51
CA PHE A 140 14.92 -4.32 9.94
C PHE A 140 14.20 -3.66 8.76
N TYR A 141 14.92 -3.18 7.75
CA TYR A 141 14.32 -2.51 6.60
C TYR A 141 13.43 -3.41 5.75
N ILE A 142 13.76 -4.70 5.64
CA ILE A 142 12.94 -5.70 4.95
C ILE A 142 11.57 -5.82 5.64
N PHE A 143 11.55 -6.12 6.93
CA PHE A 143 10.30 -6.32 7.67
C PHE A 143 9.52 -5.02 7.85
N TYR A 144 10.23 -3.89 7.94
CA TYR A 144 9.61 -2.58 7.99
C TYR A 144 8.80 -2.28 6.71
N SER A 145 9.38 -2.47 5.53
CA SER A 145 8.65 -2.26 4.27
C SER A 145 7.51 -3.27 4.07
N LEU A 146 7.68 -4.54 4.49
CA LEU A 146 6.61 -5.53 4.49
C LEU A 146 5.44 -5.15 5.41
N SER A 147 5.73 -4.55 6.57
CA SER A 147 4.68 -4.06 7.49
C SER A 147 3.85 -2.95 6.86
N ILE A 148 4.48 -2.02 6.14
CA ILE A 148 3.78 -0.96 5.41
C ILE A 148 2.89 -1.55 4.30
N PHE A 149 3.41 -2.52 3.55
CA PHE A 149 2.61 -3.25 2.56
C PHE A 149 1.38 -3.90 3.19
N GLY A 150 1.55 -4.65 4.29
CA GLY A 150 0.46 -5.27 5.01
C GLY A 150 -0.58 -4.26 5.51
N ALA A 151 -0.14 -3.13 6.06
CA ALA A 151 -1.02 -2.08 6.56
C ALA A 151 -1.88 -1.44 5.44
N LEU A 152 -1.29 -1.17 4.27
CA LEU A 152 -2.04 -0.67 3.11
C LEU A 152 -3.04 -1.69 2.58
N CYS A 153 -2.66 -2.98 2.52
CA CYS A 153 -3.58 -4.05 2.10
C CYS A 153 -4.75 -4.22 3.07
N VAL A 154 -4.53 -4.11 4.37
CA VAL A 154 -5.61 -4.12 5.38
C VAL A 154 -6.54 -2.92 5.19
N ALA A 155 -5.99 -1.73 5.01
CA ALA A 155 -6.77 -0.49 4.85
C ALA A 155 -7.68 -0.50 3.62
N TRP A 156 -7.27 -1.18 2.55
CA TRP A 156 -7.98 -1.22 1.27
C TRP A 156 -8.68 -2.56 0.99
N SER A 157 -8.75 -3.44 1.99
CA SER A 157 -9.45 -4.72 1.86
C SER A 157 -10.93 -4.52 1.52
N SER A 158 -11.45 -5.25 0.52
CA SER A 158 -12.84 -5.16 0.09
C SER A 158 -13.77 -6.10 0.86
N ASN A 159 -13.23 -7.16 1.44
CA ASN A 159 -13.99 -8.17 2.18
C ASN A 159 -13.22 -8.65 3.42
N LEU A 160 -13.95 -9.29 4.34
CA LEU A 160 -13.44 -9.74 5.63
C LEU A 160 -12.32 -10.79 5.48
N LEU A 161 -12.37 -11.64 4.47
CA LEU A 161 -11.35 -12.67 4.23
C LEU A 161 -10.01 -12.03 3.84
N VAL A 162 -10.03 -11.06 2.93
CA VAL A 162 -8.82 -10.31 2.53
C VAL A 162 -8.25 -9.55 3.72
N LEU A 163 -9.12 -8.89 4.50
CA LEU A 163 -8.71 -8.20 5.72
C LEU A 163 -8.02 -9.16 6.69
N PHE A 164 -8.60 -10.34 6.95
CA PHE A 164 -8.02 -11.32 7.86
C PHE A 164 -6.65 -11.81 7.39
N ILE A 165 -6.52 -12.18 6.10
CA ILE A 165 -5.24 -12.66 5.54
C ILE A 165 -4.14 -11.61 5.71
N PHE A 166 -4.41 -10.35 5.35
CA PHE A 166 -3.39 -9.30 5.43
C PHE A 166 -3.16 -8.80 6.86
N TYR A 167 -4.14 -8.92 7.75
CA TYR A 167 -3.95 -8.69 9.17
C TYR A 167 -2.97 -9.71 9.79
N GLU A 168 -3.15 -11.00 9.51
CA GLU A 168 -2.20 -12.03 9.92
C GLU A 168 -0.81 -11.82 9.31
N PHE A 169 -0.76 -11.47 8.02
CA PHE A 169 0.51 -11.12 7.36
C PHE A 169 1.22 -9.95 8.06
N LEU A 170 0.47 -8.90 8.43
CA LEU A 170 1.00 -7.75 9.16
C LEU A 170 1.57 -8.17 10.51
N THR A 171 0.89 -9.03 11.25
CA THR A 171 1.35 -9.57 12.54
C THR A 171 2.68 -10.31 12.37
N PHE A 172 2.79 -11.17 11.36
CA PHE A 172 4.05 -11.87 11.05
C PHE A 172 5.18 -10.91 10.64
N ALA A 173 4.87 -9.85 9.87
CA ALA A 173 5.87 -8.88 9.43
C ALA A 173 6.37 -7.99 10.57
N THR A 174 5.52 -7.66 11.54
CA THR A 174 5.89 -6.81 12.68
C THR A 174 6.65 -7.55 13.78
N TYR A 175 6.46 -8.87 13.91
CA TYR A 175 7.14 -9.68 14.94
C TYR A 175 8.68 -9.50 14.92
N PRO A 176 9.41 -9.65 13.78
CA PRO A 176 10.86 -9.47 13.74
C PRO A 176 11.33 -8.05 14.02
N LEU A 177 10.45 -7.03 13.86
CA LEU A 177 10.75 -5.64 14.21
C LEU A 177 10.80 -5.47 15.74
N VAL A 178 9.85 -6.05 16.46
CA VAL A 178 9.80 -6.00 17.93
C VAL A 178 11.00 -6.74 18.53
N VAL A 179 11.37 -7.88 17.95
CA VAL A 179 12.53 -8.71 18.41
C VAL A 179 13.86 -8.19 17.87
N HIS A 180 13.92 -7.02 17.21
CA HIS A 180 15.14 -6.57 16.52
C HIS A 180 16.39 -6.58 17.40
N LYS A 181 16.30 -6.17 18.66
CA LYS A 181 17.43 -6.13 19.61
C LYS A 181 17.83 -7.49 20.19
N GLU A 182 17.04 -8.54 19.99
CA GLU A 182 17.30 -9.92 20.45
C GLU A 182 17.61 -10.01 21.98
N THR A 183 17.11 -9.06 22.78
CA THR A 183 17.21 -9.11 24.24
C THR A 183 16.08 -9.96 24.82
N ASP A 184 16.30 -10.56 26.00
CA ASP A 184 15.27 -11.35 26.68
C ASP A 184 13.98 -10.55 26.92
N GLU A 185 14.09 -9.25 27.15
CA GLU A 185 12.97 -8.34 27.28
C GLU A 185 12.20 -8.15 25.96
N SER A 186 12.93 -8.01 24.83
CA SER A 186 12.30 -7.87 23.51
C SER A 186 11.60 -9.16 23.06
N ILE A 187 12.16 -10.32 23.42
CA ILE A 187 11.55 -11.64 23.16
C ILE A 187 10.29 -11.84 24.01
N LYS A 188 10.29 -11.42 25.26
CA LYS A 188 9.09 -11.47 26.12
C LYS A 188 8.00 -10.53 25.60
N ALA A 189 8.35 -9.29 25.23
CA ALA A 189 7.42 -8.32 24.68
C ALA A 189 6.76 -8.76 23.36
N SER A 190 7.47 -9.54 22.53
CA SER A 190 6.94 -10.04 21.26
C SER A 190 5.93 -11.19 21.39
N ARG A 191 5.84 -11.82 22.58
CA ARG A 191 4.92 -12.94 22.86
C ARG A 191 3.63 -12.51 23.57
N LEU A 192 3.54 -11.25 23.95
CA LEU A 192 2.34 -10.62 24.51
C LEU A 192 1.42 -10.11 23.40
#